data_967f573e1af5d7c1a0f9e35227ceaac8
#
_entry.id   967f573e1af5d7c1a0f9e35227ceaac8
#
_cell.length_a   1.000
_cell.length_b   1.000
_cell.length_c   1.000
_cell.angle_alpha   90.00
_cell.angle_beta   90.00
_cell.angle_gamma   90.00
#
_symmetry.space_group_name_H-M   'P 1'
#
loop_
_entity.id
_entity.type
_entity.pdbx_description
1 polymer ?
#
loop_
_entity_poly.entity_id
_entity_poly.type
_entity_poly.pdbx_seq_one_letter_code
_entity_poly.pdbx_strand_id
1 'polypeptide(L)'
;GLELSDKWESGVEERNGTMIRFRVDEELFGEYSYNMDYVEQMVRNYTYLNLGLKIRLNGQEYVSKNGLLDLVNDNMSSEPLYAPIHLTGEDIEIVITHGGGYGESYYSFVNGQYTPQGGTHQAAFREAIAKTIKEFFRKDYDPSDIRTSIIAAVSVRINDPIFESQTKTKLGSKDKEAGV
;
A
#
# COMPACT_ATOMS: atom_id res chain seq x y z
N GLY A 1 26.50 -11.63 -18.68
CA GLY A 1 25.77 -12.74 -18.08
C GLY A 1 26.04 -12.80 -16.59
N LEU A 2 25.01 -12.82 -15.78
CA LEU A 2 25.11 -13.10 -14.36
C LEU A 2 25.46 -14.57 -14.19
N GLU A 3 26.64 -14.87 -13.69
CA GLU A 3 26.93 -16.19 -13.15
C GLU A 3 26.21 -16.33 -11.81
N LEU A 4 25.17 -17.15 -11.78
CA LEU A 4 24.57 -17.60 -10.53
C LEU A 4 25.55 -18.53 -9.85
N SER A 5 26.13 -18.12 -8.72
CA SER A 5 26.96 -19.02 -7.94
C SER A 5 26.03 -19.98 -7.18
N ASP A 6 26.17 -21.29 -7.44
CA ASP A 6 25.42 -22.35 -6.74
C ASP A 6 25.90 -22.59 -5.29
N LYS A 7 26.74 -21.72 -4.76
CA LYS A 7 27.22 -21.80 -3.38
C LYS A 7 26.37 -20.93 -2.47
N TRP A 8 25.29 -21.50 -1.97
CA TRP A 8 24.64 -21.02 -0.76
C TRP A 8 25.57 -21.33 0.43
N GLU A 9 26.09 -20.29 1.07
CA GLU A 9 26.68 -20.49 2.39
C GLU A 9 25.53 -20.74 3.37
N SER A 10 25.33 -22.01 3.71
CA SER A 10 24.35 -22.48 4.67
C SER A 10 24.77 -22.09 6.09
N GLY A 11 24.51 -20.86 6.46
CA GLY A 11 24.73 -20.36 7.82
C GLY A 11 23.50 -19.74 8.44
N VAL A 12 22.36 -19.75 7.72
CA VAL A 12 21.11 -19.19 8.19
C VAL A 12 20.09 -20.32 8.31
N GLU A 13 19.59 -20.55 9.52
CA GLU A 13 18.56 -21.57 9.81
C GLU A 13 17.20 -21.30 9.14
N GLU A 14 17.06 -20.24 8.38
CA GLU A 14 15.84 -19.90 7.65
C GLU A 14 15.77 -20.73 6.37
N ARG A 15 14.83 -21.69 6.36
CA ARG A 15 14.69 -22.73 5.32
C ARG A 15 14.26 -22.21 3.95
N ASN A 16 13.70 -21.00 3.83
CA ASN A 16 13.24 -20.38 2.60
C ASN A 16 13.49 -18.88 2.61
N GLY A 17 14.21 -18.37 1.63
CA GLY A 17 14.48 -16.95 1.50
C GLY A 17 15.24 -16.61 0.22
N THR A 18 15.24 -15.35 -0.14
CA THR A 18 16.02 -14.83 -1.27
C THR A 18 16.89 -13.68 -0.79
N MET A 19 18.17 -13.72 -1.09
CA MET A 19 19.09 -12.60 -0.85
C MET A 19 19.49 -11.97 -2.17
N ILE A 20 19.30 -10.66 -2.28
CA ILE A 20 19.68 -9.87 -3.44
C ILE A 20 20.72 -8.84 -2.99
N ARG A 21 21.89 -8.83 -3.63
CA ARG A 21 22.94 -7.84 -3.44
C ARG A 21 23.38 -7.32 -4.80
N PHE A 22 23.35 -6.02 -4.98
CA PHE A 22 23.78 -5.41 -6.24
C PHE A 22 24.48 -4.07 -6.00
N ARG A 23 25.22 -3.63 -7.00
CA ARG A 23 25.74 -2.27 -7.13
C ARG A 23 25.25 -1.70 -8.44
N VAL A 24 25.02 -0.40 -8.44
CA VAL A 24 24.72 0.34 -9.66
C VAL A 24 25.97 0.44 -10.50
N ASP A 25 25.83 0.34 -11.81
CA ASP A 25 26.93 0.53 -12.77
C ASP A 25 27.32 2.01 -12.79
N GLU A 26 28.54 2.31 -12.30
CA GLU A 26 29.05 3.69 -12.21
C GLU A 26 29.37 4.30 -13.58
N GLU A 27 29.65 3.48 -14.62
CA GLU A 27 29.86 3.97 -15.97
C GLU A 27 28.56 4.48 -16.60
N LEU A 28 27.41 3.83 -16.27
CA LEU A 28 26.11 4.21 -16.78
C LEU A 28 25.41 5.31 -15.97
N PHE A 29 25.54 5.24 -14.64
CA PHE A 29 24.78 6.08 -13.72
C PHE A 29 25.62 7.17 -13.03
N GLY A 30 26.94 7.17 -13.22
CA GLY A 30 27.85 8.10 -12.56
C GLY A 30 27.87 7.91 -11.03
N GLU A 31 28.12 9.00 -10.31
CA GLU A 31 28.01 8.99 -8.85
C GLU A 31 26.53 8.83 -8.46
N TYR A 32 26.19 7.64 -7.95
CA TYR A 32 24.83 7.30 -7.59
C TYR A 32 24.70 7.07 -6.08
N SER A 33 23.65 7.65 -5.50
CA SER A 33 23.25 7.40 -4.11
C SER A 33 21.77 7.01 -4.04
N TYR A 34 21.47 6.00 -3.23
CA TYR A 34 20.07 5.62 -2.96
C TYR A 34 19.43 6.60 -1.99
N ASN A 35 18.23 7.08 -2.33
CA ASN A 35 17.38 7.71 -1.33
C ASN A 35 16.78 6.60 -0.45
N MET A 36 17.36 6.41 0.73
CA MET A 36 16.98 5.32 1.63
C MET A 36 15.55 5.45 2.15
N ASP A 37 15.00 6.67 2.26
CA ASP A 37 13.62 6.88 2.70
C ASP A 37 12.63 6.24 1.71
N TYR A 38 12.87 6.37 0.40
CA TYR A 38 12.05 5.69 -0.62
C TYR A 38 12.19 4.17 -0.58
N VAL A 39 13.41 3.68 -0.41
CA VAL A 39 13.66 2.24 -0.34
C VAL A 39 12.98 1.64 0.88
N GLU A 40 13.11 2.29 2.03
CA GLU A 40 12.47 1.86 3.27
C GLU A 40 10.93 1.91 3.18
N GLN A 41 10.38 2.97 2.61
CA GLN A 41 8.93 3.07 2.37
C GLN A 41 8.42 1.92 1.51
N MET A 42 9.13 1.57 0.43
CA MET A 42 8.77 0.42 -0.41
C MET A 42 8.82 -0.89 0.37
N VAL A 43 9.88 -1.12 1.15
CA VAL A 43 10.03 -2.30 2.00
C VAL A 43 8.88 -2.41 3.00
N ARG A 44 8.54 -1.32 3.68
CA ARG A 44 7.40 -1.28 4.61
C ARG A 44 6.08 -1.58 3.90
N ASN A 45 5.82 -0.99 2.74
CA ASN A 45 4.62 -1.27 1.96
C ASN A 45 4.48 -2.75 1.62
N TYR A 46 5.58 -3.42 1.22
CA TYR A 46 5.54 -4.86 0.96
C TYR A 46 5.22 -5.69 2.21
N THR A 47 5.72 -5.30 3.37
CA THR A 47 5.41 -6.01 4.62
C THR A 47 3.97 -5.80 5.07
N TYR A 48 3.40 -4.61 4.87
CA TYR A 48 1.98 -4.35 5.15
C TYR A 48 1.02 -5.12 4.25
N LEU A 49 1.41 -5.34 3.00
CA LEU A 49 0.57 -6.07 2.02
C LEU A 49 0.73 -7.60 2.11
N ASN A 50 1.75 -8.09 2.80
CA ASN A 50 2.05 -9.51 2.89
C ASN A 50 2.34 -9.90 4.35
N LEU A 51 1.29 -10.29 5.07
CA LEU A 51 1.40 -10.67 6.48
C LEU A 51 2.45 -11.76 6.69
N GLY A 52 3.34 -11.52 7.65
CA GLY A 52 4.40 -12.45 8.00
C GLY A 52 5.62 -12.44 7.07
N LEU A 53 5.58 -11.66 5.97
CA LEU A 53 6.77 -11.43 5.15
C LEU A 53 7.81 -10.65 5.95
N LYS A 54 9.00 -11.22 6.06
CA LYS A 54 10.16 -10.57 6.66
C LYS A 54 11.10 -10.09 5.57
N ILE A 55 11.40 -8.80 5.57
CA ILE A 55 12.39 -8.20 4.67
C ILE A 55 13.53 -7.66 5.53
N ARG A 56 14.77 -8.02 5.18
CA ARG A 56 15.96 -7.44 5.78
C ARG A 56 16.61 -6.47 4.78
N LEU A 57 16.68 -5.21 5.15
CA LEU A 57 17.34 -4.16 4.38
C LEU A 57 18.57 -3.70 5.15
N ASN A 58 19.76 -3.94 4.61
CA ASN A 58 21.03 -3.54 5.23
C ASN A 58 21.16 -3.96 6.70
N GLY A 59 20.67 -5.16 7.04
CA GLY A 59 20.73 -5.72 8.39
C GLY A 59 19.52 -5.39 9.29
N GLN A 60 18.69 -4.42 8.93
CA GLN A 60 17.47 -4.11 9.66
C GLN A 60 16.31 -4.98 9.16
N GLU A 61 15.55 -5.57 10.08
CA GLU A 61 14.39 -6.41 9.76
C GLU A 61 13.11 -5.58 9.79
N TYR A 62 12.26 -5.80 8.79
CA TYR A 62 10.92 -5.23 8.64
C TYR A 62 9.91 -6.36 8.56
N VAL A 63 8.85 -6.27 9.32
CA VAL A 63 7.74 -7.22 9.34
C VAL A 63 6.49 -6.52 9.84
N SER A 64 5.33 -6.82 9.26
CA SER A 64 4.04 -6.37 9.77
C SER A 64 3.26 -7.57 10.32
N LYS A 65 2.55 -7.36 11.44
CA LYS A 65 1.70 -8.35 12.08
C LYS A 65 0.22 -8.17 11.73
N ASN A 66 -0.18 -6.94 11.45
CA ASN A 66 -1.57 -6.57 11.22
C ASN A 66 -1.82 -5.94 9.85
N GLY A 67 -0.83 -5.98 8.94
CA GLY A 67 -0.99 -5.57 7.54
C GLY A 67 -1.35 -4.10 7.35
N LEU A 68 -2.42 -3.83 6.63
CA LEU A 68 -2.89 -2.46 6.35
C LEU A 68 -3.28 -1.70 7.63
N LEU A 69 -3.62 -2.39 8.71
CA LEU A 69 -3.87 -1.75 10.00
C LEU A 69 -2.60 -1.11 10.56
N ASP A 70 -1.47 -1.83 10.48
CA ASP A 70 -0.17 -1.28 10.88
C ASP A 70 0.21 -0.08 9.99
N LEU A 71 -0.04 -0.16 8.67
CA LEU A 71 0.21 0.94 7.75
C LEU A 71 -0.55 2.21 8.16
N VAL A 72 -1.83 2.10 8.47
CA VAL A 72 -2.63 3.24 8.90
C VAL A 72 -2.12 3.78 10.23
N ASN A 73 -1.85 2.91 11.21
CA ASN A 73 -1.35 3.32 12.53
C ASN A 73 0.01 4.02 12.44
N ASP A 74 0.94 3.50 11.64
CA ASP A 74 2.29 4.05 11.49
C ASP A 74 2.31 5.42 10.79
N ASN A 75 1.27 5.72 10.02
CA ASN A 75 1.14 6.98 9.26
C ASN A 75 0.19 7.99 9.90
N MET A 76 -0.42 7.68 11.04
CA MET A 76 -1.21 8.65 11.77
C MET A 76 -0.33 9.64 12.50
N SER A 77 -0.63 10.94 12.33
CA SER A 77 0.05 12.04 13.02
C SER A 77 -0.58 12.43 14.36
N SER A 78 -1.76 11.89 14.67
CA SER A 78 -2.53 12.15 15.89
C SER A 78 -3.36 10.94 16.25
N GLU A 79 -3.88 10.89 17.46
CA GLU A 79 -4.81 9.85 17.88
C GLU A 79 -6.07 9.86 17.01
N PRO A 80 -6.55 8.67 16.60
CA PRO A 80 -7.78 8.55 15.82
C PRO A 80 -9.00 8.88 16.68
N LEU A 81 -10.05 9.41 16.07
CA LEU A 81 -11.32 9.69 16.75
C LEU A 81 -12.04 8.41 17.22
N TYR A 82 -11.75 7.29 16.58
CA TYR A 82 -12.22 5.95 16.92
C TYR A 82 -11.20 4.92 16.44
N ALA A 83 -11.21 3.72 17.02
CA ALA A 83 -10.34 2.64 16.61
C ALA A 83 -10.50 2.34 15.11
N PRO A 84 -9.41 2.21 14.34
CA PRO A 84 -9.50 1.91 12.92
C PRO A 84 -10.36 0.70 12.63
N ILE A 85 -11.29 0.85 11.70
CA ILE A 85 -12.17 -0.23 11.23
C ILE A 85 -11.42 -0.97 10.13
N HIS A 86 -11.24 -2.28 10.29
CA HIS A 86 -10.57 -3.15 9.33
C HIS A 86 -11.59 -4.11 8.70
N LEU A 87 -11.71 -4.05 7.39
CA LEU A 87 -12.64 -4.85 6.58
C LEU A 87 -11.84 -5.66 5.56
N THR A 88 -12.13 -6.95 5.48
CA THR A 88 -11.52 -7.87 4.52
C THR A 88 -12.59 -8.58 3.70
N GLY A 89 -12.42 -8.57 2.39
CA GLY A 89 -13.18 -9.34 1.42
C GLY A 89 -12.26 -10.25 0.62
N GLU A 90 -12.79 -10.94 -0.40
CA GLU A 90 -12.03 -11.86 -1.24
C GLU A 90 -10.90 -11.13 -1.99
N ASP A 91 -11.22 -10.01 -2.63
CA ASP A 91 -10.29 -9.23 -3.46
C ASP A 91 -10.12 -7.78 -2.99
N ILE A 92 -10.56 -7.47 -1.77
CA ILE A 92 -10.48 -6.12 -1.22
C ILE A 92 -10.15 -6.16 0.27
N GLU A 93 -9.27 -5.27 0.67
CA GLU A 93 -8.94 -5.01 2.08
C GLU A 93 -8.96 -3.52 2.31
N ILE A 94 -9.64 -3.09 3.38
CA ILE A 94 -9.83 -1.70 3.72
C ILE A 94 -9.56 -1.48 5.19
N VAL A 95 -8.80 -0.43 5.51
CA VAL A 95 -8.70 0.11 6.87
C VAL A 95 -9.11 1.57 6.82
N ILE A 96 -9.98 1.99 7.71
CA ILE A 96 -10.50 3.36 7.76
C ILE A 96 -10.60 3.87 9.20
N THR A 97 -10.21 5.11 9.40
CA THR A 97 -10.49 5.90 10.61
C THR A 97 -10.57 7.38 10.26
N HIS A 98 -10.88 8.22 11.25
CA HIS A 98 -10.76 9.66 11.17
C HIS A 98 -9.78 10.16 12.23
N GLY A 99 -8.96 11.12 11.87
CA GLY A 99 -8.01 11.78 12.77
C GLY A 99 -8.52 13.14 13.27
N GLY A 100 -7.66 13.86 13.99
CA GLY A 100 -7.93 15.22 14.44
C GLY A 100 -7.52 16.33 13.45
N GLY A 101 -6.99 15.98 12.28
CA GLY A 101 -6.48 16.92 11.27
C GLY A 101 -7.55 17.39 10.29
N TYR A 102 -7.10 18.18 9.32
CA TYR A 102 -7.92 18.57 8.17
C TYR A 102 -7.41 17.82 6.91
N GLY A 103 -8.31 17.55 5.97
CA GLY A 103 -7.98 16.89 4.71
C GLY A 103 -8.26 15.39 4.72
N GLU A 104 -7.88 14.73 3.63
CA GLU A 104 -8.10 13.32 3.39
C GLU A 104 -6.75 12.65 3.12
N SER A 105 -6.46 11.53 3.76
CA SER A 105 -5.24 10.73 3.55
C SER A 105 -5.61 9.33 3.08
N TYR A 106 -5.10 8.94 1.91
CA TYR A 106 -5.37 7.64 1.31
C TYR A 106 -4.08 6.92 0.92
N TYR A 107 -3.99 5.66 1.31
CA TYR A 107 -2.96 4.71 0.90
C TYR A 107 -3.63 3.64 0.05
N SER A 108 -3.44 3.70 -1.27
CA SER A 108 -4.14 2.80 -2.18
C SER A 108 -3.19 1.88 -2.94
N PHE A 109 -3.62 0.62 -3.12
CA PHE A 109 -2.83 -0.45 -3.72
C PHE A 109 -3.67 -1.27 -4.70
N VAL A 110 -3.04 -1.71 -5.78
CA VAL A 110 -3.60 -2.61 -6.77
C VAL A 110 -2.63 -3.75 -7.01
N ASN A 111 -3.04 -5.00 -6.74
CA ASN A 111 -2.19 -6.18 -6.89
C ASN A 111 -0.82 -6.06 -6.19
N GLY A 112 -0.78 -5.43 -5.02
CA GLY A 112 0.46 -5.18 -4.27
C GLY A 112 1.28 -3.99 -4.75
N GLN A 113 0.84 -3.27 -5.79
CA GLN A 113 1.49 -2.07 -6.29
C GLN A 113 0.91 -0.83 -5.61
N TYR A 114 1.76 -0.01 -5.00
CA TYR A 114 1.35 1.30 -4.45
C TYR A 114 0.93 2.25 -5.56
N THR A 115 -0.23 2.87 -5.39
CA THR A 115 -0.81 3.84 -6.35
C THR A 115 -0.92 5.22 -5.68
N PRO A 116 0.18 5.98 -5.57
CA PRO A 116 0.19 7.27 -4.84
C PRO A 116 -0.73 8.33 -5.45
N GLN A 117 -1.08 8.21 -6.72
CA GLN A 117 -2.04 9.08 -7.39
C GLN A 117 -3.48 8.52 -7.34
N GLY A 118 -3.69 7.42 -6.61
CA GLY A 118 -4.99 6.78 -6.48
C GLY A 118 -5.46 6.10 -7.77
N GLY A 119 -6.65 6.44 -8.17
CA GLY A 119 -7.30 5.91 -9.36
C GLY A 119 -8.76 5.54 -9.11
N THR A 120 -9.34 4.74 -9.99
CA THR A 120 -10.77 4.39 -9.97
C THR A 120 -11.19 3.67 -8.68
N HIS A 121 -10.37 2.77 -8.14
CA HIS A 121 -10.62 2.06 -6.88
C HIS A 121 -10.70 3.01 -5.67
N GLN A 122 -9.80 3.99 -5.58
CA GLN A 122 -9.83 4.99 -4.52
C GLN A 122 -11.05 5.92 -4.68
N ALA A 123 -11.38 6.32 -5.91
CA ALA A 123 -12.54 7.14 -6.18
C ALA A 123 -13.84 6.41 -5.80
N ALA A 124 -13.98 5.14 -6.17
CA ALA A 124 -15.11 4.29 -5.79
C ALA A 124 -15.24 4.14 -4.27
N PHE A 125 -14.12 3.93 -3.57
CA PHE A 125 -14.11 3.86 -2.12
C PHE A 125 -14.59 5.17 -1.46
N ARG A 126 -14.12 6.34 -1.94
CA ARG A 126 -14.56 7.65 -1.44
C ARG A 126 -16.06 7.88 -1.65
N GLU A 127 -16.59 7.45 -2.77
CA GLU A 127 -18.03 7.53 -3.08
C GLU A 127 -18.82 6.57 -2.20
N ALA A 128 -18.37 5.33 -2.06
CA ALA A 128 -19.03 4.29 -1.27
C ALA A 128 -19.20 4.69 0.20
N ILE A 129 -18.17 5.28 0.83
CA ILE A 129 -18.25 5.76 2.22
C ILE A 129 -19.33 6.83 2.35
N ALA A 130 -19.29 7.84 1.49
CA ALA A 130 -20.25 8.93 1.55
C ALA A 130 -21.69 8.43 1.37
N LYS A 131 -21.90 7.55 0.40
CA LYS A 131 -23.20 6.93 0.13
C LYS A 131 -23.69 6.11 1.32
N THR A 132 -22.84 5.22 1.85
CA THR A 132 -23.20 4.34 2.98
C THR A 132 -23.60 5.12 4.22
N ILE A 133 -22.87 6.19 4.55
CA ILE A 133 -23.17 7.02 5.72
C ILE A 133 -24.50 7.77 5.52
N LYS A 134 -24.74 8.36 4.34
CA LYS A 134 -26.01 9.01 4.02
C LYS A 134 -27.20 8.05 4.14
N GLU A 135 -27.08 6.87 3.56
CA GLU A 135 -28.12 5.84 3.58
C GLU A 135 -28.39 5.34 4.99
N PHE A 136 -27.35 5.05 5.78
CA PHE A 136 -27.47 4.54 7.14
C PHE A 136 -28.18 5.55 8.06
N PHE A 137 -27.76 6.81 8.03
CA PHE A 137 -28.36 7.85 8.86
C PHE A 137 -29.63 8.47 8.26
N ARG A 138 -29.96 8.16 7.00
CA ARG A 138 -31.07 8.75 6.23
C ARG A 138 -31.01 10.29 6.23
N LYS A 139 -29.77 10.84 6.11
CA LYS A 139 -29.51 12.28 6.09
C LYS A 139 -28.64 12.63 4.90
N ASP A 140 -28.89 13.76 4.29
CA ASP A 140 -28.12 14.27 3.17
C ASP A 140 -26.92 15.12 3.66
N TYR A 141 -25.95 14.46 4.29
CA TYR A 141 -24.68 15.09 4.66
C TYR A 141 -23.87 15.46 3.41
N ASP A 142 -23.10 16.54 3.48
CA ASP A 142 -22.14 16.83 2.42
C ASP A 142 -21.05 15.72 2.38
N PRO A 143 -20.76 15.13 1.19
CA PRO A 143 -19.72 14.13 1.08
C PRO A 143 -18.33 14.61 1.53
N SER A 144 -18.03 15.90 1.42
CA SER A 144 -16.77 16.47 1.90
C SER A 144 -16.66 16.45 3.42
N ASP A 145 -17.77 16.72 4.11
CA ASP A 145 -17.81 16.68 5.58
C ASP A 145 -17.59 15.26 6.10
N ILE A 146 -18.22 14.27 5.44
CA ILE A 146 -18.02 12.86 5.77
C ILE A 146 -16.55 12.44 5.64
N ARG A 147 -15.83 12.97 4.64
CA ARG A 147 -14.45 12.61 4.38
C ARG A 147 -13.42 13.51 5.07
N THR A 148 -13.86 14.57 5.73
CA THR A 148 -12.96 15.45 6.48
C THR A 148 -12.19 14.65 7.53
N SER A 149 -10.87 14.76 7.55
CA SER A 149 -9.94 14.05 8.44
C SER A 149 -9.87 12.52 8.27
N ILE A 150 -10.41 11.96 7.18
CA ILE A 150 -10.32 10.52 6.91
C ILE A 150 -8.85 10.10 6.70
N ILE A 151 -8.51 8.96 7.27
CA ILE A 151 -7.26 8.23 7.03
C ILE A 151 -7.64 6.81 6.65
N ALA A 152 -7.32 6.40 5.44
CA ALA A 152 -7.72 5.09 4.95
C ALA A 152 -6.64 4.41 4.09
N ALA A 153 -6.59 3.10 4.19
CA ALA A 153 -5.85 2.24 3.29
C ALA A 153 -6.82 1.34 2.52
N VAL A 154 -6.61 1.22 1.21
CA VAL A 154 -7.42 0.39 0.31
C VAL A 154 -6.51 -0.46 -0.55
N SER A 155 -6.64 -1.76 -0.47
CA SER A 155 -5.92 -2.71 -1.33
C SER A 155 -6.94 -3.54 -2.11
N VAL A 156 -6.78 -3.59 -3.43
CA VAL A 156 -7.65 -4.39 -4.31
C VAL A 156 -6.83 -5.34 -5.16
N ARG A 157 -7.42 -6.50 -5.47
CA ARG A 157 -6.90 -7.46 -6.45
C ARG A 157 -7.81 -7.42 -7.67
N ILE A 158 -7.23 -7.17 -8.83
CA ILE A 158 -7.97 -7.00 -10.09
C ILE A 158 -7.29 -7.83 -11.16
N ASN A 159 -8.06 -8.55 -11.95
CA ASN A 159 -7.56 -9.19 -13.16
C ASN A 159 -7.29 -8.11 -14.22
N ASP A 160 -6.12 -8.20 -14.86
CA ASP A 160 -5.70 -7.31 -15.96
C ASP A 160 -5.88 -5.80 -15.69
N PRO A 161 -5.29 -5.25 -14.60
CA PRO A 161 -5.44 -3.84 -14.28
C PRO A 161 -4.81 -2.93 -15.36
N ILE A 162 -5.56 -1.91 -15.77
CA ILE A 162 -5.07 -0.87 -16.68
C ILE A 162 -4.66 0.34 -15.86
N PHE A 163 -3.39 0.76 -15.99
CA PHE A 163 -2.86 1.95 -15.33
C PHE A 163 -2.74 3.10 -16.34
N GLU A 164 -2.85 4.33 -15.88
CA GLU A 164 -2.71 5.52 -16.74
C GLU A 164 -1.29 5.69 -17.30
N SER A 165 -0.29 5.10 -16.65
CA SER A 165 1.12 5.18 -17.09
C SER A 165 1.89 3.91 -16.75
N GLN A 166 3.05 3.73 -17.40
CA GLN A 166 3.96 2.60 -17.14
C GLN A 166 4.52 2.60 -15.71
N THR A 167 4.54 3.73 -15.02
CA THR A 167 4.95 3.84 -13.63
C THR A 167 3.93 3.25 -12.66
N LYS A 168 2.72 2.93 -13.14
CA LYS A 168 1.63 2.30 -12.38
C LYS A 168 1.21 3.06 -11.12
N THR A 169 1.34 4.38 -11.16
CA THR A 169 1.02 5.25 -10.02
C THR A 169 -0.46 5.56 -9.86
N LYS A 170 -1.26 5.28 -10.90
CA LYS A 170 -2.70 5.54 -10.92
C LYS A 170 -3.46 4.48 -11.71
N LEU A 171 -4.48 3.89 -11.07
CA LEU A 171 -5.36 2.92 -11.72
C LEU A 171 -6.38 3.64 -12.61
N GLY A 172 -6.46 3.23 -13.89
CA GLY A 172 -7.40 3.76 -14.89
C GLY A 172 -8.56 2.81 -15.22
N SER A 173 -8.48 1.52 -14.82
CA SER A 173 -9.53 0.53 -15.14
C SER A 173 -10.91 0.99 -14.69
N LYS A 174 -11.93 0.72 -15.53
CA LYS A 174 -13.34 0.88 -15.21
C LYS A 174 -14.01 -0.49 -15.17
N ASP A 175 -15.15 -0.61 -14.49
CA ASP A 175 -15.87 -1.89 -14.29
C ASP A 175 -16.01 -2.74 -15.56
N LYS A 176 -16.22 -2.08 -16.71
CA LYS A 176 -16.39 -2.76 -18.01
C LYS A 176 -15.09 -3.23 -18.66
N GLU A 177 -13.96 -2.76 -18.17
CA GLU A 177 -12.62 -3.02 -18.74
C GLU A 177 -11.83 -4.01 -17.89
N ALA A 178 -12.22 -4.20 -16.64
CA ALA A 178 -11.48 -5.02 -15.66
C ALA A 178 -11.94 -6.49 -15.60
N GLY A 179 -12.87 -6.92 -16.44
CA GLY A 179 -13.30 -8.32 -16.49
C GLY A 179 -13.97 -8.82 -15.21
N VAL A 180 -14.67 -7.95 -14.48
CA VAL A 180 -15.44 -8.29 -13.28
C VAL A 180 -16.83 -8.79 -13.66
#